data_a7c0eb9479cf67ce1051e40b959d65c5
#
_entry.id   a7c0eb9479cf67ce1051e40b959d65c5
#
_cell.length_a   1.000
_cell.length_b   1.000
_cell.length_c   1.000
_cell.angle_alpha   90.00
_cell.angle_beta   90.00
_cell.angle_gamma   90.00
#
_symmetry.space_group_name_H-M   'P 1'
#
loop_
_entity.id
_entity.type
_entity.pdbx_description
1 polymer ?
#
loop_
_entity_poly.entity_id
_entity_poly.type
_entity_poly.pdbx_seq_one_letter_code
_entity_poly.pdbx_strand_id
1 'polypeptide(L)'
;VLLLPLATDECVLVLTLHHIIADGWSMQVLVDELIRVYAALRHDQPPVLAELPIQYADFAAWQRQWMDGGERERQLGYWVSRLGGEQPLLELPSDRPRPQQQSHRGRRIGIPLPAELAEALRRLAQAEQGTLFMLLLASFQALLHRYSGQDDIRVGVPIANRNREETEGLIGFFVNTQVLRAELDGQLPFRELLRQVRQAVVEAQGHQDLPFEQLVDALQPERSLSHAPLFQVMYNHQRDDHRGSRFASLGELEVEDLAWDVQTAQFDLTLDTYESSNGLLAELTYATDLFDASSAERIAGHWLNLLRSIVARPEARIAELKLLDEAEARADLLQWNPGPQEFPPASCLHRLIERQAAERP
;
A
#
# COMPACT_ATOMS: atom_id res chain seq x y z
N VAL A 1 -25.55 -9.50 8.91
CA VAL A 1 -26.10 -8.14 8.85
C VAL A 1 -26.68 -7.81 10.22
N LEU A 2 -26.35 -6.65 10.76
CA LEU A 2 -26.86 -6.17 12.03
C LEU A 2 -27.34 -4.71 11.85
N LEU A 3 -28.58 -4.43 12.28
CA LEU A 3 -29.13 -3.10 12.32
C LEU A 3 -29.24 -2.67 13.79
N LEU A 4 -28.57 -1.58 14.13
CA LEU A 4 -28.53 -1.04 15.50
C LEU A 4 -29.28 0.29 15.51
N PRO A 5 -30.51 0.36 16.07
CA PRO A 5 -31.19 1.62 16.26
C PRO A 5 -30.50 2.40 17.40
N LEU A 6 -30.08 3.64 17.11
CA LEU A 6 -29.50 4.57 18.08
C LEU A 6 -30.54 5.54 18.61
N ALA A 7 -31.46 6.00 17.74
CA ALA A 7 -32.58 6.88 18.05
C ALA A 7 -33.79 6.49 17.17
N THR A 8 -34.86 7.26 17.23
CA THR A 8 -36.09 7.05 16.45
C THR A 8 -35.87 7.23 14.94
N ASP A 9 -34.90 8.02 14.59
CA ASP A 9 -34.55 8.45 13.21
C ASP A 9 -33.08 8.15 12.84
N GLU A 10 -32.34 7.46 13.72
CA GLU A 10 -30.93 7.15 13.53
C GLU A 10 -30.66 5.67 13.77
N CYS A 11 -29.97 5.03 12.83
CA CYS A 11 -29.54 3.64 12.97
C CYS A 11 -28.19 3.40 12.31
N VAL A 12 -27.47 2.40 12.80
CA VAL A 12 -26.23 1.91 12.21
C VAL A 12 -26.47 0.56 11.56
N LEU A 13 -26.14 0.46 10.27
CA LEU A 13 -26.15 -0.81 9.54
C LEU A 13 -24.71 -1.38 9.50
N VAL A 14 -24.54 -2.58 10.07
CA VAL A 14 -23.27 -3.31 10.06
C VAL A 14 -23.37 -4.49 9.10
N LEU A 15 -22.54 -4.50 8.07
CA LEU A 15 -22.40 -5.61 7.11
C LEU A 15 -21.08 -6.32 7.38
N THR A 16 -21.14 -7.59 7.76
CA THR A 16 -19.96 -8.44 7.98
C THR A 16 -19.98 -9.61 7.03
N LEU A 17 -18.93 -9.71 6.20
CA LEU A 17 -18.74 -10.79 5.26
C LEU A 17 -17.36 -11.41 5.43
N HIS A 18 -17.26 -12.72 5.26
CA HIS A 18 -15.96 -13.37 5.17
C HIS A 18 -15.35 -13.06 3.80
N HIS A 19 -14.08 -12.71 3.76
CA HIS A 19 -13.41 -12.25 2.52
C HIS A 19 -13.43 -13.32 1.40
N ILE A 20 -13.58 -14.61 1.72
CA ILE A 20 -13.68 -15.70 0.73
C ILE A 20 -14.90 -15.60 -0.20
N ILE A 21 -15.93 -14.83 0.18
CA ILE A 21 -17.17 -14.67 -0.59
C ILE A 21 -17.35 -13.26 -1.17
N ALA A 22 -16.51 -12.31 -0.81
CA ALA A 22 -16.63 -10.93 -1.26
C ALA A 22 -15.28 -10.22 -1.17
N ASP A 23 -15.00 -9.39 -2.15
CA ASP A 23 -13.86 -8.47 -2.18
C ASP A 23 -14.34 -7.00 -2.10
N GLY A 24 -13.41 -6.03 -2.18
CA GLY A 24 -13.75 -4.61 -2.11
C GLY A 24 -14.70 -4.15 -3.22
N TRP A 25 -14.55 -4.67 -4.44
CA TRP A 25 -15.48 -4.39 -5.55
C TRP A 25 -16.88 -4.98 -5.26
N SER A 26 -16.93 -6.21 -4.78
CA SER A 26 -18.20 -6.86 -4.40
C SER A 26 -18.96 -6.09 -3.34
N MET A 27 -18.26 -5.46 -2.39
CA MET A 27 -18.89 -4.60 -1.39
C MET A 27 -19.56 -3.38 -2.02
N GLN A 28 -18.95 -2.83 -3.09
CA GLN A 28 -19.57 -1.73 -3.82
C GLN A 28 -20.84 -2.17 -4.55
N VAL A 29 -20.79 -3.32 -5.23
CA VAL A 29 -21.97 -3.92 -5.88
C VAL A 29 -23.08 -4.16 -4.86
N LEU A 30 -22.75 -4.77 -3.71
CA LEU A 30 -23.71 -5.07 -2.65
C LEU A 30 -24.39 -3.81 -2.11
N VAL A 31 -23.62 -2.76 -1.85
CA VAL A 31 -24.16 -1.49 -1.35
C VAL A 31 -25.04 -0.81 -2.41
N ASP A 32 -24.63 -0.80 -3.68
CA ASP A 32 -25.41 -0.21 -4.76
C ASP A 32 -26.74 -0.95 -4.98
N GLU A 33 -26.74 -2.29 -4.89
CA GLU A 33 -27.97 -3.10 -4.97
C GLU A 33 -28.87 -2.86 -3.76
N LEU A 34 -28.29 -2.81 -2.54
CA LEU A 34 -29.03 -2.51 -1.32
C LEU A 34 -29.74 -1.15 -1.43
N ILE A 35 -29.06 -0.13 -1.92
CA ILE A 35 -29.62 1.22 -2.14
C ILE A 35 -30.79 1.17 -3.12
N ARG A 36 -30.63 0.49 -4.27
CA ARG A 36 -31.69 0.35 -5.27
C ARG A 36 -32.92 -0.38 -4.75
N VAL A 37 -32.71 -1.49 -4.05
CA VAL A 37 -33.78 -2.28 -3.44
C VAL A 37 -34.52 -1.46 -2.38
N TYR A 38 -33.78 -0.78 -1.51
CA TYR A 38 -34.37 0.05 -0.48
C TYR A 38 -35.21 1.21 -1.08
N ALA A 39 -34.68 1.91 -2.07
CA ALA A 39 -35.39 3.00 -2.74
C ALA A 39 -36.69 2.51 -3.41
N ALA A 40 -36.66 1.35 -4.08
CA ALA A 40 -37.84 0.79 -4.71
C ALA A 40 -38.93 0.41 -3.68
N LEU A 41 -38.55 -0.29 -2.61
CA LEU A 41 -39.49 -0.71 -1.54
C LEU A 41 -40.09 0.49 -0.81
N ARG A 42 -39.35 1.57 -0.61
CA ARG A 42 -39.86 2.78 0.01
C ARG A 42 -40.97 3.46 -0.80
N HIS A 43 -40.97 3.26 -2.11
CA HIS A 43 -41.97 3.80 -3.03
C HIS A 43 -43.04 2.74 -3.42
N ASP A 44 -43.14 1.64 -2.67
CA ASP A 44 -44.03 0.52 -2.97
C ASP A 44 -43.88 -0.05 -4.41
N GLN A 45 -42.65 0.03 -4.93
CA GLN A 45 -42.29 -0.49 -6.26
C GLN A 45 -41.52 -1.80 -6.13
N PRO A 46 -41.70 -2.75 -7.04
CA PRO A 46 -40.88 -3.94 -7.06
C PRO A 46 -39.41 -3.58 -7.38
N PRO A 47 -38.44 -4.09 -6.61
CA PRO A 47 -37.04 -3.84 -6.90
C PRO A 47 -36.65 -4.53 -8.22
N VAL A 48 -35.96 -3.80 -9.10
CA VAL A 48 -35.41 -4.32 -10.35
C VAL A 48 -33.90 -4.28 -10.26
N LEU A 49 -33.27 -5.45 -10.18
CA LEU A 49 -31.82 -5.62 -10.31
C LEU A 49 -31.48 -6.16 -11.69
N ALA A 50 -30.27 -5.89 -12.16
CA ALA A 50 -29.78 -6.42 -13.42
C ALA A 50 -29.68 -7.97 -13.33
N GLU A 51 -30.09 -8.65 -14.40
CA GLU A 51 -29.86 -10.08 -14.51
C GLU A 51 -28.36 -10.35 -14.68
N LEU A 52 -27.84 -11.31 -13.92
CA LEU A 52 -26.47 -11.72 -14.01
C LEU A 52 -26.31 -12.76 -15.14
N PRO A 53 -25.43 -12.50 -16.13
CA PRO A 53 -25.23 -13.44 -17.25
C PRO A 53 -24.60 -14.77 -16.80
N ILE A 54 -23.82 -14.74 -15.71
CA ILE A 54 -23.15 -15.89 -15.10
C ILE A 54 -23.19 -15.77 -13.58
N GLN A 55 -22.83 -16.85 -12.88
CA GLN A 55 -22.61 -16.87 -11.44
C GLN A 55 -21.11 -17.03 -11.13
N TYR A 56 -20.69 -16.75 -9.90
CA TYR A 56 -19.30 -16.91 -9.47
C TYR A 56 -18.75 -18.33 -9.72
N ALA A 57 -19.60 -19.35 -9.55
CA ALA A 57 -19.22 -20.74 -9.81
C ALA A 57 -18.86 -20.99 -11.29
N ASP A 58 -19.57 -20.33 -12.22
CA ASP A 58 -19.30 -20.44 -13.65
C ASP A 58 -17.95 -19.79 -14.00
N PHE A 59 -17.66 -18.62 -13.41
CA PHE A 59 -16.36 -17.98 -13.53
C PHE A 59 -15.24 -18.89 -12.99
N ALA A 60 -15.40 -19.47 -11.81
CA ALA A 60 -14.41 -20.33 -11.20
C ALA A 60 -14.15 -21.63 -12.02
N ALA A 61 -15.19 -22.19 -12.64
CA ALA A 61 -15.05 -23.33 -13.53
C ALA A 61 -14.32 -22.95 -14.83
N TRP A 62 -14.72 -21.82 -15.43
CA TRP A 62 -14.07 -21.28 -16.61
C TRP A 62 -12.59 -20.97 -16.36
N GLN A 63 -12.25 -20.28 -15.25
CA GLN A 63 -10.88 -19.91 -14.91
C GLN A 63 -9.98 -21.14 -14.81
N ARG A 64 -10.45 -22.23 -14.17
CA ARG A 64 -9.67 -23.46 -14.07
C ARG A 64 -9.41 -24.07 -15.46
N GLN A 65 -10.45 -24.21 -16.28
CA GLN A 65 -10.29 -24.76 -17.63
C GLN A 65 -9.34 -23.94 -18.48
N TRP A 66 -9.43 -22.63 -18.39
CA TRP A 66 -8.56 -21.72 -19.12
C TRP A 66 -7.09 -21.81 -18.65
N MET A 67 -6.87 -21.87 -17.35
CA MET A 67 -5.52 -22.06 -16.78
C MET A 67 -4.93 -23.42 -17.21
N ASP A 68 -5.71 -24.48 -17.17
CA ASP A 68 -5.27 -25.83 -17.57
C ASP A 68 -5.05 -25.95 -19.09
N GLY A 69 -5.53 -25.01 -19.87
CA GLY A 69 -5.33 -24.90 -21.31
C GLY A 69 -3.97 -24.36 -21.77
N GLY A 70 -3.00 -24.20 -20.84
CA GLY A 70 -1.62 -23.71 -21.11
C GLY A 70 -1.35 -22.29 -20.64
N GLU A 71 -2.38 -21.57 -20.18
CA GLU A 71 -2.23 -20.20 -19.69
C GLU A 71 -1.45 -20.13 -18.37
N ARG A 72 -1.62 -21.15 -17.53
CA ARG A 72 -0.87 -21.29 -16.27
C ARG A 72 0.63 -21.31 -16.53
N GLU A 73 1.11 -22.15 -17.45
CA GLU A 73 2.53 -22.27 -17.76
C GLU A 73 3.10 -20.97 -18.33
N ARG A 74 2.34 -20.29 -19.19
CA ARG A 74 2.73 -19.01 -19.77
C ARG A 74 2.92 -17.95 -18.69
N GLN A 75 1.92 -17.78 -17.83
CA GLN A 75 1.96 -16.76 -16.76
C GLN A 75 2.98 -17.11 -15.69
N LEU A 76 3.03 -18.38 -15.28
CA LEU A 76 3.98 -18.84 -14.29
C LEU A 76 5.43 -18.66 -14.78
N GLY A 77 5.71 -18.95 -16.05
CA GLY A 77 7.03 -18.73 -16.65
C GLY A 77 7.50 -17.28 -16.53
N TYR A 78 6.62 -16.32 -16.76
CA TYR A 78 6.92 -14.90 -16.55
C TYR A 78 7.25 -14.60 -15.10
N TRP A 79 6.37 -14.99 -14.16
CA TRP A 79 6.56 -14.67 -12.75
C TRP A 79 7.78 -15.35 -12.15
N VAL A 80 8.05 -16.60 -12.51
CA VAL A 80 9.27 -17.32 -12.08
C VAL A 80 10.53 -16.63 -12.60
N SER A 81 10.51 -16.15 -13.83
CA SER A 81 11.66 -15.40 -14.39
C SER A 81 11.91 -14.07 -13.66
N ARG A 82 10.86 -13.42 -13.16
CA ARG A 82 10.95 -12.12 -12.49
C ARG A 82 11.22 -12.22 -10.98
N LEU A 83 10.68 -13.22 -10.33
CA LEU A 83 10.69 -13.36 -8.87
C LEU A 83 11.48 -14.58 -8.38
N GLY A 84 11.98 -15.42 -9.27
CA GLY A 84 12.76 -16.60 -8.92
C GLY A 84 14.13 -16.25 -8.32
N GLY A 85 14.85 -17.29 -7.83
CA GLY A 85 16.11 -17.12 -7.13
C GLY A 85 15.92 -16.83 -5.64
N GLU A 86 16.80 -16.01 -5.08
CA GLU A 86 16.73 -15.63 -3.68
C GLU A 86 15.44 -14.86 -3.35
N GLN A 87 14.90 -15.10 -2.18
CA GLN A 87 13.68 -14.46 -1.68
C GLN A 87 14.04 -13.57 -0.47
N PRO A 88 14.57 -12.34 -0.71
CA PRO A 88 15.02 -11.51 0.39
C PRO A 88 13.83 -11.03 1.23
N LEU A 89 14.00 -11.09 2.54
CA LEU A 89 13.11 -10.40 3.47
C LEU A 89 13.42 -8.91 3.41
N LEU A 90 12.40 -8.07 3.32
CA LEU A 90 12.58 -6.63 3.43
C LEU A 90 12.88 -6.24 4.89
N GLU A 91 14.08 -5.73 5.12
CA GLU A 91 14.57 -5.36 6.47
C GLU A 91 14.41 -3.84 6.67
N LEU A 92 13.23 -3.44 7.11
CA LEU A 92 12.99 -2.05 7.53
C LEU A 92 13.53 -1.83 8.95
N PRO A 93 14.06 -0.63 9.26
CA PRO A 93 14.48 -0.28 10.61
C PRO A 93 13.25 -0.20 11.53
N SER A 94 12.99 -1.30 12.23
CA SER A 94 11.88 -1.45 13.16
C SER A 94 12.27 -1.05 14.58
N ASP A 95 11.30 -0.56 15.36
CA ASP A 95 11.50 -0.18 16.77
C ASP A 95 11.59 -1.41 17.68
N ARG A 96 11.07 -2.56 17.19
CA ARG A 96 11.05 -3.83 17.93
C ARG A 96 11.55 -4.97 17.06
N PRO A 97 12.16 -5.99 17.64
CA PRO A 97 12.54 -7.18 16.91
C PRO A 97 11.27 -7.88 16.37
N ARG A 98 11.36 -8.40 15.15
CA ARG A 98 10.26 -9.14 14.51
C ARG A 98 9.88 -10.36 15.36
N PRO A 99 8.58 -10.51 15.71
CA PRO A 99 8.11 -11.65 16.48
C PRO A 99 8.15 -12.94 15.64
N GLN A 100 8.25 -14.09 16.31
CA GLN A 100 8.20 -15.39 15.64
C GLN A 100 6.86 -15.68 14.95
N GLN A 101 5.79 -15.05 15.42
CA GLN A 101 4.46 -15.12 14.84
C GLN A 101 3.83 -13.73 14.82
N GLN A 102 3.30 -13.33 13.66
CA GLN A 102 2.56 -12.07 13.52
C GLN A 102 1.32 -12.06 14.41
N SER A 103 1.08 -10.95 15.11
CA SER A 103 -0.16 -10.75 15.86
C SER A 103 -1.28 -10.18 15.00
N HIS A 104 -0.95 -9.69 13.82
CA HIS A 104 -1.82 -8.92 12.93
C HIS A 104 -2.40 -7.64 13.55
N ARG A 105 -1.85 -7.19 14.68
CA ARG A 105 -2.24 -5.89 15.26
C ARG A 105 -1.63 -4.76 14.46
N GLY A 106 -2.45 -3.79 14.11
CA GLY A 106 -2.04 -2.64 13.32
C GLY A 106 -2.68 -1.34 13.78
N ARG A 107 -2.18 -0.26 13.24
CA ARG A 107 -2.80 1.06 13.30
C ARG A 107 -2.66 1.74 11.96
N ARG A 108 -3.50 2.74 11.74
CA ARG A 108 -3.53 3.53 10.52
C ARG A 108 -3.29 5.00 10.84
N ILE A 109 -2.54 5.67 9.99
CA ILE A 109 -2.35 7.12 10.03
C ILE A 109 -2.67 7.71 8.66
N GLY A 110 -3.38 8.84 8.66
CA GLY A 110 -3.65 9.60 7.45
C GLY A 110 -2.45 10.45 7.05
N ILE A 111 -2.18 10.52 5.74
CA ILE A 111 -1.13 11.36 5.16
C ILE A 111 -1.83 12.44 4.32
N PRO A 112 -1.90 13.68 4.78
CA PRO A 112 -2.52 14.76 4.02
C PRO A 112 -1.65 15.13 2.82
N LEU A 113 -2.16 14.93 1.60
CA LEU A 113 -1.52 15.40 0.39
C LEU A 113 -2.12 16.74 -0.03
N PRO A 114 -1.33 17.84 -0.05
CA PRO A 114 -1.81 19.13 -0.54
C PRO A 114 -2.28 19.03 -1.99
N ALA A 115 -3.35 19.73 -2.33
CA ALA A 115 -3.93 19.69 -3.68
C ALA A 115 -2.92 20.07 -4.77
N GLU A 116 -2.07 21.07 -4.48
CA GLU A 116 -1.01 21.50 -5.40
C GLU A 116 0.02 20.41 -5.67
N LEU A 117 0.39 19.62 -4.64
CA LEU A 117 1.29 18.48 -4.78
C LEU A 117 0.63 17.37 -5.60
N ALA A 118 -0.63 17.04 -5.29
CA ALA A 118 -1.37 16.02 -6.02
C ALA A 118 -1.46 16.35 -7.52
N GLU A 119 -1.75 17.61 -7.85
CA GLU A 119 -1.81 18.07 -9.23
C GLU A 119 -0.42 18.06 -9.92
N ALA A 120 0.63 18.41 -9.20
CA ALA A 120 1.99 18.34 -9.74
C ALA A 120 2.43 16.88 -10.00
N LEU A 121 2.05 15.95 -9.12
CA LEU A 121 2.30 14.51 -9.31
C LEU A 121 1.55 13.95 -10.53
N ARG A 122 0.28 14.35 -10.75
CA ARG A 122 -0.48 13.95 -11.94
C ARG A 122 0.19 14.45 -13.22
N ARG A 123 0.60 15.73 -13.25
CA ARG A 123 1.31 16.30 -14.40
C ARG A 123 2.63 15.61 -14.68
N LEU A 124 3.40 15.31 -13.63
CA LEU A 124 4.65 14.57 -13.78
C LEU A 124 4.41 13.16 -14.31
N ALA A 125 3.45 12.42 -13.77
CA ALA A 125 3.10 11.09 -14.26
C ALA A 125 2.72 11.11 -15.75
N GLN A 126 1.89 12.08 -16.15
CA GLN A 126 1.48 12.25 -17.54
C GLN A 126 2.66 12.63 -18.46
N ALA A 127 3.54 13.52 -18.01
CA ALA A 127 4.73 13.92 -18.78
C ALA A 127 5.67 12.73 -19.03
N GLU A 128 5.76 11.80 -18.07
CA GLU A 128 6.54 10.56 -18.17
C GLU A 128 5.75 9.40 -18.80
N GLN A 129 4.59 9.68 -19.42
CA GLN A 129 3.74 8.68 -20.08
C GLN A 129 3.32 7.53 -19.14
N GLY A 130 3.22 7.80 -17.84
CA GLY A 130 2.78 6.87 -16.81
C GLY A 130 1.45 7.29 -16.18
N THR A 131 0.99 6.49 -15.23
CA THR A 131 -0.18 6.80 -14.40
C THR A 131 0.28 7.30 -13.03
N LEU A 132 -0.63 7.96 -12.31
CA LEU A 132 -0.37 8.38 -10.93
C LEU A 132 -0.04 7.16 -10.05
N PHE A 133 -0.72 6.02 -10.24
CA PHE A 133 -0.41 4.75 -9.60
C PHE A 133 1.07 4.36 -9.76
N MET A 134 1.59 4.38 -11.00
CA MET A 134 2.99 4.00 -11.29
C MET A 134 3.98 4.94 -10.60
N LEU A 135 3.70 6.25 -10.59
CA LEU A 135 4.55 7.23 -9.94
C LEU A 135 4.57 7.06 -8.41
N LEU A 136 3.40 6.87 -7.80
CA LEU A 136 3.30 6.66 -6.36
C LEU A 136 3.92 5.33 -5.94
N LEU A 137 3.74 4.25 -6.71
CA LEU A 137 4.43 2.97 -6.48
C LEU A 137 5.96 3.14 -6.56
N ALA A 138 6.48 3.81 -7.60
CA ALA A 138 7.91 4.08 -7.74
C ALA A 138 8.45 4.90 -6.55
N SER A 139 7.69 5.89 -6.08
CA SER A 139 8.06 6.68 -4.90
C SER A 139 8.10 5.84 -3.62
N PHE A 140 7.15 4.92 -3.45
CA PHE A 140 7.13 4.01 -2.31
C PHE A 140 8.30 3.03 -2.35
N GLN A 141 8.60 2.45 -3.51
CA GLN A 141 9.78 1.58 -3.68
C GLN A 141 11.09 2.34 -3.42
N ALA A 142 11.21 3.60 -3.86
CA ALA A 142 12.37 4.44 -3.56
C ALA A 142 12.49 4.72 -2.05
N LEU A 143 11.38 4.97 -1.34
CA LEU A 143 11.37 5.13 0.10
C LEU A 143 11.86 3.85 0.81
N LEU A 144 11.32 2.70 0.42
CA LEU A 144 11.68 1.40 1.00
C LEU A 144 13.17 1.07 0.79
N HIS A 145 13.71 1.32 -0.42
CA HIS A 145 15.14 1.22 -0.70
C HIS A 145 15.98 2.12 0.24
N ARG A 146 15.56 3.39 0.38
CA ARG A 146 16.27 4.35 1.23
C ARG A 146 16.24 3.98 2.72
N TYR A 147 15.20 3.29 3.18
CA TYR A 147 15.08 2.83 4.57
C TYR A 147 15.81 1.52 4.83
N SER A 148 15.72 0.56 3.93
CA SER A 148 16.31 -0.77 4.10
C SER A 148 17.77 -0.86 3.62
N GLY A 149 18.17 0.00 2.69
CA GLY A 149 19.46 -0.13 1.99
C GLY A 149 19.53 -1.31 1.02
N GLN A 150 18.38 -1.99 0.78
CA GLN A 150 18.30 -3.14 -0.11
C GLN A 150 17.96 -2.70 -1.55
N ASP A 151 18.53 -3.39 -2.53
CA ASP A 151 18.35 -3.07 -3.95
C ASP A 151 17.18 -3.82 -4.58
N ASP A 152 16.79 -4.98 -4.05
CA ASP A 152 15.62 -5.76 -4.49
C ASP A 152 14.41 -5.40 -3.63
N ILE A 153 13.54 -4.55 -4.15
CA ILE A 153 12.33 -4.09 -3.46
C ILE A 153 11.10 -4.70 -4.11
N ARG A 154 10.38 -5.51 -3.33
CA ARG A 154 9.16 -6.20 -3.74
C ARG A 154 7.97 -5.66 -3.00
N VAL A 155 6.96 -5.23 -3.75
CA VAL A 155 5.72 -4.66 -3.22
C VAL A 155 4.54 -5.47 -3.73
N GLY A 156 3.70 -5.96 -2.81
CA GLY A 156 2.42 -6.56 -3.16
C GLY A 156 1.44 -5.50 -3.63
N VAL A 157 0.74 -5.75 -4.72
CA VAL A 157 -0.27 -4.85 -5.28
C VAL A 157 -1.55 -5.65 -5.54
N PRO A 158 -2.65 -5.34 -4.86
CA PRO A 158 -3.92 -5.99 -5.13
C PRO A 158 -4.50 -5.48 -6.45
N ILE A 159 -5.12 -6.37 -7.19
CA ILE A 159 -5.83 -6.08 -8.44
C ILE A 159 -7.25 -6.63 -8.37
N ALA A 160 -8.21 -5.90 -8.92
CA ALA A 160 -9.63 -6.30 -8.89
C ALA A 160 -9.91 -7.59 -9.67
N ASN A 161 -9.07 -7.89 -10.68
CA ASN A 161 -9.17 -9.09 -11.54
C ASN A 161 -10.54 -9.28 -12.20
N ARG A 162 -11.22 -8.17 -12.53
CA ARG A 162 -12.52 -8.14 -13.22
C ARG A 162 -12.34 -7.60 -14.63
N ASN A 163 -11.64 -8.38 -15.46
CA ASN A 163 -11.27 -8.01 -16.83
C ASN A 163 -12.35 -8.36 -17.87
N ARG A 164 -13.52 -8.82 -17.40
CA ARG A 164 -14.65 -9.24 -18.22
C ARG A 164 -15.90 -8.55 -17.72
N GLU A 165 -16.68 -8.02 -18.65
CA GLU A 165 -17.93 -7.31 -18.37
C GLU A 165 -18.89 -8.18 -17.53
N GLU A 166 -18.94 -9.49 -17.83
CA GLU A 166 -19.79 -10.46 -17.12
C GLU A 166 -19.45 -10.60 -15.62
N THR A 167 -18.23 -10.20 -15.20
CA THR A 167 -17.79 -10.30 -13.82
C THR A 167 -18.03 -9.03 -13.01
N GLU A 168 -18.34 -7.90 -13.65
CA GLU A 168 -18.45 -6.60 -12.98
C GLU A 168 -19.59 -6.55 -11.96
N GLY A 169 -20.74 -7.15 -12.29
CA GLY A 169 -21.92 -7.22 -11.42
C GLY A 169 -21.93 -8.37 -10.41
N LEU A 170 -20.94 -9.25 -10.41
CA LEU A 170 -20.91 -10.40 -9.52
C LEU A 170 -20.42 -10.06 -8.11
N ILE A 171 -20.99 -10.69 -7.10
CA ILE A 171 -20.44 -10.74 -5.76
C ILE A 171 -19.60 -12.01 -5.63
N GLY A 172 -18.32 -11.88 -5.28
CA GLY A 172 -17.38 -12.98 -5.17
C GLY A 172 -15.97 -12.51 -4.78
N PHE A 173 -15.06 -13.46 -4.64
CA PHE A 173 -13.65 -13.20 -4.35
C PHE A 173 -12.85 -13.27 -5.66
N PHE A 174 -12.71 -12.14 -6.33
CA PHE A 174 -11.97 -12.03 -7.59
C PHE A 174 -10.57 -11.44 -7.41
N VAL A 175 -10.38 -10.68 -6.31
CA VAL A 175 -9.10 -10.00 -6.05
C VAL A 175 -7.93 -10.97 -6.15
N ASN A 176 -6.89 -10.53 -6.85
CA ASN A 176 -5.62 -11.22 -6.91
C ASN A 176 -4.49 -10.27 -6.47
N THR A 177 -3.32 -10.80 -6.20
CA THR A 177 -2.16 -10.01 -5.78
C THR A 177 -1.02 -10.22 -6.77
N GLN A 178 -0.46 -9.11 -7.25
CA GLN A 178 0.77 -9.09 -8.04
C GLN A 178 1.94 -8.67 -7.16
N VAL A 179 3.14 -9.20 -7.43
CA VAL A 179 4.37 -8.78 -6.77
C VAL A 179 5.18 -7.94 -7.75
N LEU A 180 5.20 -6.63 -7.53
CA LEU A 180 5.94 -5.71 -8.38
C LEU A 180 7.33 -5.46 -7.79
N ARG A 181 8.33 -6.05 -8.44
CA ARG A 181 9.75 -5.98 -8.10
C ARG A 181 10.41 -4.80 -8.81
N ALA A 182 11.15 -4.00 -8.05
CA ALA A 182 12.08 -3.01 -8.59
C ALA A 182 13.49 -3.35 -8.16
N GLU A 183 14.43 -3.25 -9.09
CA GLU A 183 15.87 -3.34 -8.84
C GLU A 183 16.41 -1.90 -8.79
N LEU A 184 16.79 -1.46 -7.60
CA LEU A 184 17.21 -0.09 -7.35
C LEU A 184 18.71 -0.03 -7.05
N ASP A 185 19.26 1.11 -7.43
CA ASP A 185 20.57 1.58 -7.03
C ASP A 185 20.40 3.04 -6.61
N GLY A 186 21.01 3.44 -5.53
CA GLY A 186 20.96 4.84 -5.05
C GLY A 186 21.43 5.85 -6.09
N GLN A 187 22.21 5.44 -7.09
CA GLN A 187 22.68 6.28 -8.20
C GLN A 187 21.66 6.39 -9.34
N LEU A 188 20.61 5.52 -9.34
CA LEU A 188 19.57 5.53 -10.36
C LEU A 188 18.76 6.84 -10.30
N PRO A 189 18.57 7.57 -11.41
CA PRO A 189 17.64 8.70 -11.46
C PRO A 189 16.21 8.24 -11.22
N PHE A 190 15.40 9.04 -10.50
CA PHE A 190 14.01 8.66 -10.22
C PHE A 190 13.18 8.44 -11.51
N ARG A 191 13.42 9.26 -12.55
CA ARG A 191 12.76 9.09 -13.85
C ARG A 191 13.03 7.72 -14.48
N GLU A 192 14.24 7.19 -14.31
CA GLU A 192 14.58 5.85 -14.80
C GLU A 192 13.88 4.76 -13.98
N LEU A 193 13.78 4.91 -12.65
CA LEU A 193 12.98 4.02 -11.82
C LEU A 193 11.50 4.03 -12.27
N LEU A 194 10.93 5.23 -12.50
CA LEU A 194 9.54 5.34 -12.96
C LEU A 194 9.33 4.61 -14.31
N ARG A 195 10.30 4.70 -15.22
CA ARG A 195 10.27 3.98 -16.50
C ARG A 195 10.28 2.46 -16.29
N GLN A 196 11.14 1.96 -15.38
CA GLN A 196 11.20 0.52 -15.04
C GLN A 196 9.87 0.06 -14.40
N VAL A 197 9.32 0.82 -13.46
CA VAL A 197 8.04 0.52 -12.82
C VAL A 197 6.91 0.49 -13.84
N ARG A 198 6.87 1.47 -14.76
CA ARG A 198 5.88 1.47 -15.85
C ARG A 198 5.97 0.19 -16.69
N GLN A 199 7.17 -0.22 -17.08
CA GLN A 199 7.37 -1.45 -17.83
C GLN A 199 6.91 -2.68 -17.03
N ALA A 200 7.31 -2.78 -15.76
CA ALA A 200 6.95 -3.89 -14.90
C ALA A 200 5.42 -3.99 -14.70
N VAL A 201 4.73 -2.86 -14.52
CA VAL A 201 3.26 -2.81 -14.38
C VAL A 201 2.57 -3.28 -15.67
N VAL A 202 3.01 -2.80 -16.85
CA VAL A 202 2.43 -3.19 -18.15
C VAL A 202 2.64 -4.69 -18.41
N GLU A 203 3.84 -5.20 -18.14
CA GLU A 203 4.12 -6.63 -18.29
C GLU A 203 3.31 -7.48 -17.32
N ALA A 204 3.20 -7.05 -16.05
CA ALA A 204 2.41 -7.74 -15.03
C ALA A 204 0.92 -7.80 -15.38
N GLN A 205 0.36 -6.75 -16.01
CA GLN A 205 -1.03 -6.76 -16.50
C GLN A 205 -1.28 -7.87 -17.53
N GLY A 206 -0.31 -8.19 -18.37
CA GLY A 206 -0.39 -9.33 -19.31
C GLY A 206 -0.32 -10.71 -18.64
N HIS A 207 -0.05 -10.77 -17.32
CA HIS A 207 0.16 -11.99 -16.56
C HIS A 207 -0.59 -11.96 -15.22
N GLN A 208 -1.74 -11.27 -15.17
CA GLN A 208 -2.45 -10.96 -13.92
C GLN A 208 -3.42 -12.05 -13.45
N ASP A 209 -3.69 -13.04 -14.30
CA ASP A 209 -4.73 -14.03 -14.04
C ASP A 209 -4.23 -15.23 -13.22
N LEU A 210 -2.91 -15.43 -13.11
CA LEU A 210 -2.33 -16.47 -12.27
C LEU A 210 -2.65 -16.19 -10.81
N PRO A 211 -3.37 -17.07 -10.09
CA PRO A 211 -3.62 -16.92 -8.67
C PRO A 211 -2.30 -16.84 -7.88
N PHE A 212 -2.23 -15.89 -6.94
CA PHE A 212 -1.02 -15.65 -6.14
C PHE A 212 -0.54 -16.90 -5.39
N GLU A 213 -1.48 -17.72 -4.90
CA GLU A 213 -1.15 -18.96 -4.20
C GLU A 213 -0.40 -19.95 -5.09
N GLN A 214 -0.73 -20.02 -6.39
CA GLN A 214 -0.02 -20.88 -7.35
C GLN A 214 1.41 -20.38 -7.61
N LEU A 215 1.62 -19.07 -7.57
CA LEU A 215 2.94 -18.47 -7.65
C LEU A 215 3.77 -18.81 -6.41
N VAL A 216 3.20 -18.69 -5.22
CA VAL A 216 3.85 -19.05 -3.94
C VAL A 216 4.23 -20.53 -3.94
N ASP A 217 3.32 -21.40 -4.37
CA ASP A 217 3.58 -22.84 -4.44
C ASP A 217 4.70 -23.19 -5.43
N ALA A 218 4.81 -22.47 -6.54
CA ALA A 218 5.84 -22.71 -7.56
C ALA A 218 7.23 -22.19 -7.13
N LEU A 219 7.28 -21.02 -6.49
CA LEU A 219 8.53 -20.41 -6.03
C LEU A 219 9.05 -21.04 -4.72
N GLN A 220 8.18 -21.72 -3.98
CA GLN A 220 8.50 -22.41 -2.72
C GLN A 220 9.32 -21.54 -1.75
N PRO A 221 8.90 -20.28 -1.44
CA PRO A 221 9.61 -19.47 -0.49
C PRO A 221 9.62 -20.12 0.89
N GLU A 222 10.57 -19.75 1.73
CA GLU A 222 10.59 -20.20 3.13
C GLU A 222 9.27 -19.80 3.80
N ARG A 223 8.56 -20.77 4.37
CA ARG A 223 7.30 -20.52 5.07
C ARG A 223 7.59 -20.06 6.49
N SER A 224 7.15 -18.87 6.81
CA SER A 224 7.30 -18.26 8.13
C SER A 224 5.94 -17.82 8.67
N LEU A 225 5.79 -17.91 9.99
CA LEU A 225 4.65 -17.31 10.68
C LEU A 225 4.94 -15.83 11.05
N SER A 226 6.18 -15.38 10.87
CA SER A 226 6.60 -14.03 11.22
C SER A 226 6.42 -13.00 10.10
N HIS A 227 6.23 -13.44 8.86
CA HIS A 227 6.08 -12.57 7.70
C HIS A 227 5.37 -13.25 6.54
N ALA A 228 4.77 -12.47 5.65
CA ALA A 228 4.19 -12.95 4.41
C ALA A 228 5.28 -13.40 3.41
N PRO A 229 5.02 -14.43 2.57
CA PRO A 229 5.95 -14.86 1.55
C PRO A 229 6.06 -13.82 0.43
N LEU A 230 7.21 -13.76 -0.24
CA LEU A 230 7.54 -12.94 -1.41
C LEU A 230 7.58 -11.42 -1.20
N PHE A 231 6.79 -10.86 -0.30
CA PHE A 231 6.78 -9.42 0.03
C PHE A 231 6.22 -9.19 1.43
N GLN A 232 6.64 -8.11 2.10
CA GLN A 232 6.22 -7.73 3.44
C GLN A 232 5.49 -6.39 3.47
N VAL A 233 5.40 -5.71 2.35
CA VAL A 233 4.75 -4.40 2.21
C VAL A 233 3.78 -4.42 1.05
N MET A 234 2.66 -3.69 1.19
CA MET A 234 1.63 -3.61 0.17
C MET A 234 1.39 -2.16 -0.25
N TYR A 235 1.10 -1.96 -1.52
CA TYR A 235 0.63 -0.70 -2.05
C TYR A 235 -0.70 -0.89 -2.76
N ASN A 236 -1.70 -0.11 -2.35
CA ASN A 236 -3.03 -0.13 -2.94
C ASN A 236 -3.40 1.27 -3.43
N HIS A 237 -3.98 1.36 -4.62
CA HIS A 237 -4.45 2.62 -5.21
C HIS A 237 -5.88 2.46 -5.70
N GLN A 238 -6.76 3.30 -5.18
CA GLN A 238 -8.17 3.27 -5.52
C GLN A 238 -8.59 4.60 -6.13
N ARG A 239 -9.42 4.53 -7.18
CA ARG A 239 -10.15 5.68 -7.70
C ARG A 239 -11.58 5.60 -7.18
N ASP A 240 -12.00 6.65 -6.54
CA ASP A 240 -13.34 6.74 -5.97
C ASP A 240 -14.09 7.94 -6.57
N ASP A 241 -14.55 7.75 -7.79
CA ASP A 241 -15.29 8.79 -8.53
C ASP A 241 -16.76 8.89 -8.06
N HIS A 242 -17.24 8.00 -7.18
CA HIS A 242 -18.68 7.86 -6.92
C HIS A 242 -19.12 7.87 -5.44
N ARG A 243 -18.22 7.96 -4.45
CA ARG A 243 -18.60 7.94 -3.03
C ARG A 243 -19.68 8.96 -2.66
N GLY A 244 -19.58 10.18 -3.16
CA GLY A 244 -20.53 11.25 -2.82
C GLY A 244 -21.90 11.16 -3.54
N SER A 245 -22.01 10.49 -4.69
CA SER A 245 -23.25 10.40 -5.47
C SER A 245 -24.08 9.15 -5.19
N ARG A 246 -23.49 8.13 -4.58
CA ARG A 246 -24.11 6.82 -4.34
C ARG A 246 -25.37 6.91 -3.51
N PHE A 247 -25.33 7.71 -2.46
CA PHE A 247 -26.44 7.83 -1.50
C PHE A 247 -27.49 8.88 -1.90
N ALA A 248 -27.27 9.62 -3.00
CA ALA A 248 -28.19 10.64 -3.46
C ALA A 248 -29.59 10.10 -3.81
N SER A 249 -29.70 8.82 -4.16
CA SER A 249 -30.97 8.16 -4.48
C SER A 249 -31.83 7.76 -3.26
N LEU A 250 -31.28 7.87 -2.05
CA LEU A 250 -31.98 7.51 -0.82
C LEU A 250 -32.96 8.59 -0.31
N GLY A 251 -33.06 9.72 -1.02
CA GLY A 251 -34.01 10.80 -0.76
C GLY A 251 -33.69 11.53 0.56
N GLU A 252 -34.57 11.36 1.57
CA GLU A 252 -34.41 12.04 2.87
C GLU A 252 -33.45 11.34 3.84
N LEU A 253 -32.91 10.17 3.47
CA LEU A 253 -31.89 9.50 4.30
C LEU A 253 -30.53 10.13 4.06
N GLU A 254 -29.94 10.64 5.12
CA GLU A 254 -28.55 11.01 5.16
C GLU A 254 -27.72 9.80 5.58
N VAL A 255 -26.74 9.41 4.78
CA VAL A 255 -25.90 8.24 5.02
C VAL A 255 -24.48 8.70 5.21
N GLU A 256 -23.90 8.36 6.34
CA GLU A 256 -22.52 8.60 6.67
C GLU A 256 -21.75 7.29 6.84
N ASP A 257 -20.54 7.24 6.30
CA ASP A 257 -19.61 6.16 6.60
C ASP A 257 -19.07 6.34 8.01
N LEU A 258 -19.33 5.36 8.89
CA LEU A 258 -18.71 5.37 10.21
C LEU A 258 -17.21 5.05 10.08
N ALA A 259 -16.40 6.00 10.54
CA ALA A 259 -14.97 5.77 10.63
C ALA A 259 -14.69 4.65 11.63
N TRP A 260 -14.17 3.53 11.14
CA TRP A 260 -13.75 2.42 11.98
C TRP A 260 -12.25 2.53 12.24
N ASP A 261 -11.85 2.53 13.50
CA ASP A 261 -10.43 2.48 13.85
C ASP A 261 -9.87 1.11 13.49
N VAL A 262 -9.10 1.06 12.40
CA VAL A 262 -8.49 -0.17 11.90
C VAL A 262 -7.35 -0.57 12.85
N GLN A 263 -7.55 -1.67 13.57
CA GLN A 263 -6.58 -2.20 14.53
C GLN A 263 -5.85 -3.44 14.00
N THR A 264 -5.89 -3.68 12.70
CA THR A 264 -5.27 -4.85 12.07
C THR A 264 -4.30 -4.45 10.96
N ALA A 265 -3.19 -5.17 10.86
CA ALA A 265 -2.23 -5.09 9.77
C ALA A 265 -1.85 -6.50 9.31
N GLN A 266 -2.00 -6.77 8.02
CA GLN A 266 -1.60 -8.05 7.43
C GLN A 266 -0.13 -8.06 7.04
N PHE A 267 0.43 -6.88 6.76
CA PHE A 267 1.81 -6.65 6.33
C PHE A 267 2.51 -5.71 7.29
N ASP A 268 3.82 -5.61 7.15
CA ASP A 268 4.61 -4.67 7.95
C ASP A 268 4.15 -3.24 7.75
N LEU A 269 3.98 -2.85 6.47
CA LEU A 269 3.42 -1.57 6.04
C LEU A 269 2.44 -1.79 4.87
N THR A 270 1.34 -1.09 4.88
CA THR A 270 0.46 -0.93 3.71
C THR A 270 0.27 0.56 3.44
N LEU A 271 0.59 0.99 2.24
CA LEU A 271 0.31 2.33 1.75
C LEU A 271 -0.95 2.28 0.87
N ASP A 272 -2.02 2.88 1.35
CA ASP A 272 -3.27 3.06 0.60
C ASP A 272 -3.33 4.48 0.05
N THR A 273 -3.73 4.64 -1.20
CA THR A 273 -3.95 5.95 -1.83
C THR A 273 -5.30 5.99 -2.50
N TYR A 274 -6.02 7.09 -2.31
CA TYR A 274 -7.39 7.27 -2.82
C TYR A 274 -7.46 8.53 -3.67
N GLU A 275 -7.77 8.34 -4.94
CA GLU A 275 -7.99 9.44 -5.88
C GLU A 275 -9.49 9.71 -6.03
N SER A 276 -9.92 10.93 -5.75
CA SER A 276 -11.31 11.37 -5.90
C SER A 276 -11.37 12.75 -6.54
N SER A 277 -12.58 13.21 -6.88
CA SER A 277 -12.84 14.59 -7.32
C SER A 277 -12.39 15.64 -6.29
N ASN A 278 -12.32 15.26 -5.01
CA ASN A 278 -11.94 16.15 -3.91
C ASN A 278 -10.42 16.18 -3.66
N GLY A 279 -9.63 15.38 -4.39
CA GLY A 279 -8.18 15.35 -4.26
C GLY A 279 -7.58 13.96 -4.14
N LEU A 280 -6.36 13.91 -3.63
CA LEU A 280 -5.61 12.71 -3.37
C LEU A 280 -5.43 12.56 -1.85
N LEU A 281 -5.86 11.44 -1.31
CA LEU A 281 -5.66 11.06 0.08
C LEU A 281 -4.71 9.86 0.14
N ALA A 282 -3.94 9.76 1.21
CA ALA A 282 -3.14 8.57 1.47
C ALA A 282 -3.25 8.18 2.96
N GLU A 283 -3.09 6.89 3.20
CA GLU A 283 -3.10 6.30 4.54
C GLU A 283 -1.96 5.28 4.63
N LEU A 284 -1.27 5.28 5.76
CA LEU A 284 -0.26 4.27 6.07
C LEU A 284 -0.76 3.39 7.20
N THR A 285 -1.02 2.12 6.91
CA THR A 285 -1.27 1.09 7.92
C THR A 285 0.05 0.40 8.27
N TYR A 286 0.32 0.20 9.55
CA TYR A 286 1.56 -0.38 10.04
C TYR A 286 1.33 -1.43 11.13
N ALA A 287 2.20 -2.44 11.17
CA ALA A 287 2.20 -3.46 12.19
C ALA A 287 2.75 -2.90 13.52
N THR A 288 1.93 -2.86 14.57
CA THR A 288 2.33 -2.34 15.88
C THR A 288 3.31 -3.25 16.63
N ASP A 289 3.49 -4.49 16.16
CA ASP A 289 4.56 -5.37 16.64
C ASP A 289 5.94 -4.91 16.22
N LEU A 290 6.04 -4.13 15.14
CA LEU A 290 7.30 -3.66 14.56
C LEU A 290 7.54 -2.18 14.79
N PHE A 291 6.52 -1.35 14.68
CA PHE A 291 6.66 0.11 14.64
C PHE A 291 5.87 0.80 15.76
N ASP A 292 6.45 1.84 16.31
CA ASP A 292 5.79 2.82 17.14
C ASP A 292 5.04 3.85 16.26
N ALA A 293 4.06 4.52 16.83
CA ALA A 293 3.31 5.56 16.12
C ALA A 293 4.22 6.67 15.58
N SER A 294 5.18 7.12 16.39
CA SER A 294 6.15 8.15 15.99
C SER A 294 7.03 7.74 14.82
N SER A 295 7.42 6.46 14.73
CA SER A 295 8.19 5.93 13.60
C SER A 295 7.34 5.84 12.33
N ALA A 296 6.07 5.42 12.46
CA ALA A 296 5.13 5.42 11.35
C ALA A 296 4.83 6.85 10.84
N GLU A 297 4.63 7.81 11.75
CA GLU A 297 4.46 9.23 11.39
C GLU A 297 5.67 9.80 10.67
N ARG A 298 6.90 9.44 11.11
CA ARG A 298 8.14 9.83 10.45
C ARG A 298 8.25 9.22 9.04
N ILE A 299 7.94 7.93 8.88
CA ILE A 299 7.92 7.26 7.55
C ILE A 299 6.95 7.99 6.61
N ALA A 300 5.75 8.32 7.08
CA ALA A 300 4.74 9.07 6.33
C ALA A 300 5.21 10.47 5.94
N GLY A 301 5.84 11.19 6.87
CA GLY A 301 6.44 12.51 6.62
C GLY A 301 7.56 12.45 5.59
N HIS A 302 8.44 11.45 5.70
CA HIS A 302 9.53 11.23 4.75
C HIS A 302 9.00 10.88 3.36
N TRP A 303 7.94 10.08 3.24
CA TRP A 303 7.33 9.82 1.95
C TRP A 303 6.77 11.11 1.32
N LEU A 304 6.10 11.95 2.11
CA LEU A 304 5.58 13.24 1.64
C LEU A 304 6.70 14.17 1.17
N ASN A 305 7.83 14.25 1.91
CA ASN A 305 8.99 15.02 1.53
C ASN A 305 9.66 14.47 0.26
N LEU A 306 9.72 13.14 0.14
CA LEU A 306 10.21 12.46 -1.05
C LEU A 306 9.36 12.83 -2.28
N LEU A 307 8.03 12.82 -2.18
CA LEU A 307 7.13 13.24 -3.26
C LEU A 307 7.39 14.68 -3.69
N ARG A 308 7.55 15.61 -2.73
CA ARG A 308 7.91 17.01 -3.01
C ARG A 308 9.27 17.13 -3.72
N SER A 309 10.24 16.34 -3.28
CA SER A 309 11.58 16.30 -3.88
C SER A 309 11.55 15.76 -5.31
N ILE A 310 10.75 14.70 -5.56
CA ILE A 310 10.54 14.10 -6.90
C ILE A 310 9.93 15.13 -7.86
N VAL A 311 8.87 15.82 -7.45
CA VAL A 311 8.23 16.86 -8.28
C VAL A 311 9.21 17.99 -8.60
N ALA A 312 10.01 18.43 -7.62
CA ALA A 312 10.96 19.49 -7.80
C ALA A 312 12.15 19.11 -8.70
N ARG A 313 12.59 17.86 -8.64
CA ARG A 313 13.80 17.36 -9.34
C ARG A 313 13.65 15.90 -9.77
N PRO A 314 12.82 15.59 -10.78
CA PRO A 314 12.57 14.21 -11.21
C PRO A 314 13.82 13.53 -11.81
N GLU A 315 14.84 14.31 -12.21
CA GLU A 315 16.13 13.83 -12.71
C GLU A 315 17.11 13.45 -11.60
N ALA A 316 16.82 13.83 -10.34
CA ALA A 316 17.74 13.57 -9.24
C ALA A 316 17.89 12.07 -9.00
N ARG A 317 19.07 11.67 -8.56
CA ARG A 317 19.33 10.30 -8.13
C ARG A 317 18.51 9.97 -6.89
N ILE A 318 18.10 8.72 -6.72
CA ILE A 318 17.29 8.29 -5.56
C ILE A 318 17.98 8.65 -4.25
N ALA A 319 19.31 8.52 -4.18
CA ALA A 319 20.10 8.90 -3.00
C ALA A 319 20.07 10.41 -2.68
N GLU A 320 19.84 11.26 -3.68
CA GLU A 320 19.84 12.73 -3.55
C GLU A 320 18.46 13.31 -3.25
N LEU A 321 17.40 12.51 -3.36
CA LEU A 321 16.05 12.94 -3.04
C LEU A 321 15.91 13.16 -1.53
N LYS A 322 15.34 14.29 -1.15
CA LYS A 322 15.19 14.68 0.25
C LYS A 322 14.09 13.86 0.93
N LEU A 323 14.43 13.22 2.04
CA LEU A 323 13.49 12.58 2.97
C LEU A 323 13.20 13.49 4.16
N LEU A 324 14.23 14.09 4.75
CA LEU A 324 14.13 14.96 5.91
C LEU A 324 13.68 16.35 5.49
N ASP A 325 12.86 16.99 6.29
CA ASP A 325 12.66 18.44 6.20
C ASP A 325 13.83 19.20 6.86
N GLU A 326 13.83 20.53 6.72
CA GLU A 326 14.96 21.35 7.25
C GLU A 326 15.03 21.34 8.77
N ALA A 327 13.89 21.23 9.46
CA ALA A 327 13.83 21.22 10.91
C ALA A 327 14.36 19.89 11.46
N GLU A 328 13.92 18.77 10.87
CA GLU A 328 14.39 17.43 11.22
C GLU A 328 15.89 17.26 10.92
N ALA A 329 16.34 17.66 9.73
CA ALA A 329 17.75 17.61 9.37
C ALA A 329 18.62 18.44 10.33
N ARG A 330 18.13 19.59 10.78
CA ARG A 330 18.83 20.43 11.75
C ARG A 330 18.84 19.81 13.14
N ALA A 331 17.73 19.21 13.57
CA ALA A 331 17.64 18.52 14.86
C ALA A 331 18.61 17.34 14.93
N ASP A 332 18.67 16.53 13.87
CA ASP A 332 19.60 15.41 13.76
C ASP A 332 21.07 15.88 13.81
N LEU A 333 21.39 16.93 13.04
CA LEU A 333 22.75 17.51 13.08
C LEU A 333 23.14 17.99 14.48
N LEU A 334 22.24 18.61 15.24
CA LEU A 334 22.49 19.06 16.59
C LEU A 334 22.62 17.89 17.58
N GLN A 335 21.80 16.84 17.41
CA GLN A 335 21.84 15.65 18.25
C GLN A 335 23.14 14.85 18.08
N TRP A 336 23.58 14.68 16.83
CA TRP A 336 24.78 13.92 16.50
C TRP A 336 26.09 14.72 16.64
N ASN A 337 25.98 16.05 16.69
CA ASN A 337 27.09 16.96 16.93
C ASN A 337 26.80 17.80 18.18
N PRO A 338 26.81 17.21 19.38
CA PRO A 338 26.73 18.01 20.59
C PRO A 338 27.89 19.00 20.55
N GLY A 339 27.56 20.29 20.68
CA GLY A 339 28.47 21.40 20.46
C GLY A 339 29.87 21.30 21.07
N PRO A 340 30.75 22.27 20.92
CA PRO A 340 32.13 22.14 21.33
C PRO A 340 32.23 21.74 22.80
N GLN A 341 32.73 20.52 23.03
CA GLN A 341 33.09 20.10 24.38
C GLN A 341 34.21 21.02 24.87
N GLU A 342 33.98 21.71 25.99
CA GLU A 342 35.05 22.44 26.65
C GLU A 342 36.11 21.46 27.09
N PHE A 343 37.20 21.40 26.34
CA PHE A 343 38.41 20.70 26.82
C PHE A 343 39.04 21.53 27.91
N PRO A 344 39.51 20.90 29.01
CA PRO A 344 40.20 21.63 30.07
C PRO A 344 41.34 22.46 29.46
N PRO A 345 41.39 23.76 29.69
CA PRO A 345 42.46 24.57 29.17
C PRO A 345 43.83 24.06 29.66
N ALA A 346 44.77 23.94 28.72
CA ALA A 346 46.15 23.57 28.96
C ALA A 346 46.44 22.10 29.35
N SER A 347 45.64 21.11 28.95
CA SER A 347 45.98 19.71 29.10
C SER A 347 46.66 19.15 27.87
N CYS A 348 47.97 18.94 27.91
CA CYS A 348 48.66 18.18 26.87
C CYS A 348 48.16 16.72 26.87
N LEU A 349 48.12 16.07 25.71
CA LEU A 349 47.60 14.70 25.53
C LEU A 349 48.25 13.70 26.51
N HIS A 350 49.57 13.79 26.73
CA HIS A 350 50.28 12.94 27.68
C HIS A 350 49.76 13.09 29.11
N ARG A 351 49.45 14.31 29.59
CA ARG A 351 48.88 14.53 30.92
C ARG A 351 47.46 13.98 31.08
N LEU A 352 46.67 13.95 30.00
CA LEU A 352 45.38 13.31 30.02
C LEU A 352 45.52 11.79 30.15
N ILE A 353 46.49 11.19 29.46
CA ILE A 353 46.82 9.76 29.57
C ILE A 353 47.33 9.42 30.96
N GLU A 354 48.26 10.21 31.49
CA GLU A 354 48.82 10.03 32.86
C GLU A 354 47.73 10.12 33.93
N ARG A 355 46.82 11.08 33.81
CA ARG A 355 45.67 11.19 34.72
C ARG A 355 44.72 9.98 34.60
N GLN A 356 44.40 9.56 33.39
CA GLN A 356 43.52 8.42 33.16
C GLN A 356 44.16 7.11 33.70
N ALA A 357 45.47 6.93 33.56
CA ALA A 357 46.21 5.81 34.12
C ALA A 357 46.29 5.84 35.66
N ALA A 358 46.33 7.04 36.28
CA ALA A 358 46.26 7.17 37.73
C ALA A 358 44.87 6.97 38.31
N GLU A 359 43.80 7.33 37.58
CA GLU A 359 42.41 7.15 37.99
C GLU A 359 41.89 5.72 37.76
N ARG A 360 42.52 4.97 36.84
CA ARG A 360 42.19 3.57 36.50
C ARG A 360 43.46 2.75 36.31
N PRO A 361 44.15 2.40 37.42
CA PRO A 361 45.38 1.63 37.39
C PRO A 361 45.18 0.20 36.90
#